data_eed691219749655b0110623ed5810645
#
_entry.id   eed691219749655b0110623ed5810645
#
_cell.length_a   1.000
_cell.length_b   1.000
_cell.length_c   1.000
_cell.angle_alpha   90.00
_cell.angle_beta   90.00
_cell.angle_gamma   90.00
#
_symmetry.space_group_name_H-M   'P 1'
#
loop_
_entity.id
_entity.type
_entity.pdbx_description
1 polymer ?
#
loop_
_entity_poly.entity_id
_entity_poly.type
_entity_poly.pdbx_seq_one_letter_code
_entity_poly.pdbx_strand_id
1 'polypeptide(L)'
;MANEITEKYEIKYSDIPNFPVSTVEGHSGKLIFGKLGNKDIMAMQGRFHYYEGYSMKEVTFPVRVMRELGIKTLFVSNASGGTNEAFEIGDLMIITDHINYFPEHPLRGKNIP
;
A
#
# COMPACT_ATOMS: atom_id res chain seq x y z
N MET A 1 -5.49 4.52 -13.17
CA MET A 1 -6.23 4.65 -11.88
C MET A 1 -6.15 6.06 -11.29
N ALA A 2 -4.97 6.63 -10.96
CA ALA A 2 -4.92 7.98 -10.34
C ALA A 2 -5.57 9.10 -11.19
N ASN A 3 -5.60 8.98 -12.51
CA ASN A 3 -6.21 9.96 -13.41
C ASN A 3 -7.74 9.87 -13.46
N GLU A 4 -8.31 8.78 -13.00
CA GLU A 4 -9.76 8.53 -12.99
C GLU A 4 -10.41 8.97 -11.68
N ILE A 5 -9.59 9.32 -10.68
CA ILE A 5 -10.07 9.86 -9.40
C ILE A 5 -10.50 11.31 -9.63
N THR A 6 -11.71 11.65 -9.22
CA THR A 6 -12.28 13.01 -9.24
C THR A 6 -12.31 13.61 -7.83
N GLU A 7 -12.59 14.92 -7.72
CA GLU A 7 -12.66 15.64 -6.43
C GLU A 7 -11.41 15.41 -5.56
N LYS A 8 -10.23 15.49 -6.16
CA LYS A 8 -8.99 15.10 -5.53
C LYS A 8 -8.51 16.10 -4.47
N TYR A 9 -8.11 15.54 -3.32
CA TYR A 9 -7.24 16.19 -2.36
C TYR A 9 -5.97 15.36 -2.20
N GLU A 10 -4.81 15.98 -2.25
CA GLU A 10 -3.52 15.29 -2.26
C GLU A 10 -2.63 15.78 -1.11
N ILE A 11 -1.98 14.85 -0.41
CA ILE A 11 -1.02 15.14 0.65
C ILE A 11 0.27 14.38 0.33
N LYS A 12 1.39 15.08 0.28
CA LYS A 12 2.70 14.43 0.12
C LYS A 12 3.04 13.63 1.37
N TYR A 13 3.69 12.48 1.20
CA TYR A 13 4.14 11.67 2.35
C TYR A 13 5.06 12.45 3.28
N SER A 14 5.91 13.32 2.74
CA SER A 14 6.79 14.20 3.51
C SER A 14 6.06 15.18 4.45
N ASP A 15 4.81 15.48 4.17
CA ASP A 15 4.01 16.43 4.94
C ASP A 15 3.19 15.72 6.05
N ILE A 16 3.27 14.39 6.11
CA ILE A 16 2.58 13.57 7.10
C ILE A 16 3.59 13.15 8.18
N PRO A 17 3.39 13.53 9.45
CA PRO A 17 4.30 13.14 10.53
C PRO A 17 4.49 11.61 10.61
N ASN A 18 5.74 11.18 10.75
CA ASN A 18 6.13 9.77 10.86
C ASN A 18 5.78 8.87 9.66
N PHE A 19 5.30 9.45 8.57
CA PHE A 19 5.03 8.66 7.37
C PHE A 19 6.35 8.36 6.65
N PRO A 20 6.58 7.12 6.18
CA PRO A 20 7.78 6.80 5.42
C PRO A 20 7.85 7.62 4.13
N VAL A 21 9.05 7.94 3.70
CA VAL A 21 9.30 8.67 2.44
C VAL A 21 10.12 7.77 1.55
N SER A 22 9.73 7.57 0.29
CA SER A 22 10.51 6.74 -0.64
C SER A 22 11.94 7.27 -0.75
N THR A 23 12.91 6.38 -0.67
CA THR A 23 14.34 6.68 -0.86
C THR A 23 14.74 6.69 -2.33
N VAL A 24 13.84 6.29 -3.22
CA VAL A 24 14.09 6.25 -4.67
C VAL A 24 13.87 7.63 -5.27
N GLU A 25 14.91 8.15 -5.91
CA GLU A 25 14.91 9.46 -6.55
C GLU A 25 13.79 9.57 -7.60
N GLY A 26 13.00 10.64 -7.55
CA GLY A 26 11.85 10.85 -8.46
C GLY A 26 10.52 10.26 -8.00
N HIS A 27 10.47 9.53 -6.90
CA HIS A 27 9.24 8.97 -6.33
C HIS A 27 8.73 9.76 -5.11
N SER A 28 8.38 11.04 -5.31
CA SER A 28 7.65 11.78 -4.27
C SER A 28 6.26 11.16 -4.13
N GLY A 29 6.12 10.27 -3.14
CA GLY A 29 4.85 9.62 -2.85
C GLY A 29 3.82 10.58 -2.26
N LYS A 30 2.54 10.28 -2.49
CA LYS A 30 1.42 11.04 -1.93
C LYS A 30 0.21 10.16 -1.66
N LEU A 31 -0.59 10.58 -0.70
CA LEU A 31 -1.95 10.11 -0.53
C LEU A 31 -2.88 10.95 -1.39
N ILE A 32 -3.79 10.30 -2.07
CA ILE A 32 -4.83 10.93 -2.89
C ILE A 32 -6.17 10.52 -2.32
N PHE A 33 -6.95 11.50 -1.92
CA PHE A 33 -8.35 11.32 -1.50
C PHE A 33 -9.25 11.82 -2.62
N GLY A 34 -10.35 11.13 -2.85
CA GLY A 34 -11.28 11.54 -3.90
C GLY A 34 -12.31 10.46 -4.19
N LYS A 35 -12.94 10.59 -5.35
CA LYS A 35 -13.96 9.65 -5.80
C LYS A 35 -13.52 8.86 -7.02
N LEU A 36 -13.81 7.57 -6.99
CA LEU A 36 -13.75 6.68 -8.14
C LEU A 36 -15.17 6.21 -8.45
N GLY A 37 -15.77 6.74 -9.51
CA GLY A 37 -17.20 6.63 -9.73
C GLY A 37 -17.98 7.30 -8.59
N ASN A 38 -18.82 6.54 -7.89
CA ASN A 38 -19.63 7.01 -6.76
C ASN A 38 -19.07 6.63 -5.37
N LYS A 39 -17.83 6.13 -5.31
CA LYS A 39 -17.21 5.67 -4.05
C LYS A 39 -16.09 6.60 -3.63
N ASP A 40 -16.12 6.96 -2.34
CA ASP A 40 -15.00 7.66 -1.73
C ASP A 40 -13.83 6.68 -1.58
N ILE A 41 -12.65 7.11 -2.00
CA ILE A 41 -11.44 6.32 -1.96
C ILE A 41 -10.26 7.11 -1.42
N MET A 42 -9.32 6.37 -0.88
CA MET A 42 -7.96 6.83 -0.63
C MET A 42 -6.99 5.97 -1.45
N ALA A 43 -6.12 6.59 -2.21
CA ALA A 43 -5.10 5.90 -2.99
C ALA A 43 -3.69 6.32 -2.55
N MET A 44 -2.81 5.35 -2.45
CA MET A 44 -1.37 5.58 -2.32
C MET A 44 -0.76 5.66 -3.72
N GLN A 45 -0.17 6.80 -4.04
CA GLN A 45 0.69 6.92 -5.21
C GLN A 45 2.15 6.81 -4.73
N GLY A 46 2.78 5.70 -5.03
CA GLY A 46 4.05 5.29 -4.45
C GLY A 46 3.85 4.40 -3.22
N ARG A 47 4.80 3.53 -2.97
CA ARG A 47 4.80 2.63 -1.82
C ARG A 47 6.22 2.48 -1.29
N PHE A 48 6.33 1.89 -0.11
CA PHE A 48 7.58 1.61 0.57
C PHE A 48 7.82 0.11 0.55
N HIS A 49 9.08 -0.29 0.40
CA HIS A 49 9.43 -1.69 0.38
C HIS A 49 10.39 -2.01 1.51
N TYR A 50 10.26 -3.20 2.05
CA TYR A 50 11.13 -3.69 3.11
C TYR A 50 12.61 -3.67 2.71
N TYR A 51 12.91 -3.99 1.44
CA TYR A 51 14.29 -3.99 0.92
C TYR A 51 14.93 -2.58 0.85
N GLU A 52 14.15 -1.51 0.98
CA GLU A 52 14.67 -0.14 1.07
C GLU A 52 15.29 0.16 2.45
N GLY A 53 15.25 -0.78 3.39
CA GLY A 53 15.80 -0.66 4.74
C GLY A 53 14.79 -0.26 5.81
N TYR A 54 13.51 -0.14 5.47
CA TYR A 54 12.45 0.11 6.43
C TYR A 54 12.12 -1.13 7.27
N SER A 55 11.84 -0.93 8.55
CA SER A 55 11.28 -1.97 9.40
C SER A 55 9.86 -2.34 8.96
N MET A 56 9.39 -3.54 9.33
CA MET A 56 8.02 -3.94 9.06
C MET A 56 6.98 -3.01 9.67
N LYS A 57 7.28 -2.36 10.80
CA LYS A 57 6.41 -1.37 11.42
C LYS A 57 6.25 -0.13 10.55
N GLU A 58 7.34 0.36 9.97
CA GLU A 58 7.32 1.51 9.07
C GLU A 58 6.60 1.20 7.77
N VAL A 59 6.91 0.05 7.14
CA VAL A 59 6.26 -0.34 5.87
C VAL A 59 4.75 -0.52 6.02
N THR A 60 4.29 -1.00 7.18
CA THR A 60 2.86 -1.21 7.45
C THR A 60 2.17 -0.05 8.13
N PHE A 61 2.90 1.01 8.51
CA PHE A 61 2.33 2.21 9.13
C PHE A 61 1.18 2.83 8.32
N PRO A 62 1.29 2.96 6.98
CA PRO A 62 0.20 3.48 6.17
C PRO A 62 -1.12 2.69 6.33
N VAL A 63 -1.05 1.37 6.49
CA VAL A 63 -2.25 0.54 6.68
C VAL A 63 -2.95 0.87 8.00
N ARG A 64 -2.18 1.16 9.06
CA ARG A 64 -2.74 1.59 10.35
C ARG A 64 -3.38 2.97 10.23
N VAL A 65 -2.74 3.91 9.52
CA VAL A 65 -3.32 5.23 9.22
C VAL A 65 -4.64 5.08 8.47
N MET A 66 -4.69 4.21 7.46
CA MET A 66 -5.92 3.91 6.72
C MET A 66 -7.04 3.44 7.64
N ARG A 67 -6.73 2.55 8.58
CA ARG A 67 -7.71 2.06 9.55
C ARG A 67 -8.27 3.20 10.42
N GLU A 68 -7.39 4.05 10.96
CA GLU A 68 -7.81 5.21 11.78
C GLU A 68 -8.68 6.19 10.98
N LEU A 69 -8.45 6.32 9.69
CA LEU A 69 -9.28 7.10 8.78
C LEU A 69 -10.61 6.40 8.41
N GLY A 70 -10.88 5.22 8.94
CA GLY A 70 -12.13 4.52 8.74
C GLY A 70 -12.23 3.71 7.45
N ILE A 71 -11.11 3.45 6.76
CA ILE A 71 -11.09 2.58 5.59
C ILE A 71 -11.49 1.15 5.97
N LYS A 72 -12.50 0.62 5.30
CA LYS A 72 -13.04 -0.72 5.57
C LYS A 72 -12.57 -1.78 4.60
N THR A 73 -12.19 -1.37 3.40
CA THR A 73 -11.72 -2.27 2.35
C THR A 73 -10.36 -1.81 1.85
N LEU A 74 -9.37 -2.69 1.95
CA LEU A 74 -8.03 -2.46 1.42
C LEU A 74 -7.86 -3.29 0.13
N PHE A 75 -7.56 -2.61 -0.97
CA PHE A 75 -7.20 -3.25 -2.23
C PHE A 75 -5.70 -3.08 -2.48
N VAL A 76 -4.99 -4.18 -2.60
CA VAL A 76 -3.56 -4.19 -2.92
C VAL A 76 -3.29 -4.99 -4.18
N SER A 77 -2.35 -4.51 -4.99
CA SER A 77 -1.92 -5.20 -6.20
C SER A 77 -0.40 -5.10 -6.36
N ASN A 78 0.18 -6.12 -6.94
CA ASN A 78 1.60 -6.15 -7.30
C ASN A 78 1.81 -7.00 -8.55
N ALA A 79 2.93 -6.83 -9.20
CA ALA A 79 3.41 -7.79 -10.20
C ALA A 79 4.23 -8.87 -9.49
N SER A 80 4.17 -10.09 -10.00
CA SER A 80 4.98 -11.22 -9.52
C SER A 80 5.25 -12.20 -10.65
N GLY A 81 6.28 -13.04 -10.48
CA GLY A 81 6.48 -14.19 -11.35
C GLY A 81 5.48 -15.29 -11.03
N GLY A 82 4.90 -15.90 -12.04
CA GLY A 82 4.07 -17.09 -11.93
C GLY A 82 4.91 -18.37 -11.96
N THR A 83 4.62 -19.31 -11.08
CA THR A 83 5.25 -20.65 -11.06
C THR A 83 4.30 -21.73 -11.57
N ASN A 84 3.03 -21.43 -11.74
CA ASN A 84 2.05 -22.35 -12.34
C ASN A 84 2.17 -22.28 -13.86
N GLU A 85 2.39 -23.43 -14.49
CA GLU A 85 2.56 -23.53 -15.96
C GLU A 85 1.30 -23.13 -16.75
N ALA A 86 0.14 -23.10 -16.10
CA ALA A 86 -1.11 -22.66 -16.72
C ALA A 86 -1.26 -21.12 -16.76
N PHE A 87 -0.34 -20.36 -16.12
CA PHE A 87 -0.41 -18.91 -16.15
C PHE A 87 0.32 -18.32 -17.35
N GLU A 88 -0.31 -17.35 -17.98
CA GLU A 88 0.27 -16.57 -19.07
C GLU A 88 0.67 -15.16 -18.58
N ILE A 89 1.57 -14.52 -19.34
CA ILE A 89 1.98 -13.14 -19.05
C ILE A 89 0.78 -12.20 -19.18
N GLY A 90 0.47 -11.49 -18.12
CA GLY A 90 -0.67 -10.56 -18.07
C GLY A 90 -1.90 -11.10 -17.35
N ASP A 91 -1.87 -12.35 -16.92
CA ASP A 91 -2.96 -12.92 -16.12
C ASP A 91 -3.13 -12.20 -14.80
N LEU A 92 -4.38 -12.11 -14.36
CA LEU A 92 -4.75 -11.58 -13.07
C LEU A 92 -5.07 -12.72 -12.11
N MET A 93 -4.35 -12.79 -11.00
CA MET A 93 -4.55 -13.79 -9.96
C MET A 93 -5.11 -13.15 -8.69
N ILE A 94 -6.17 -13.71 -8.15
CA ILE A 94 -6.69 -13.34 -6.83
C ILE A 94 -6.05 -14.25 -5.79
N ILE A 95 -5.34 -13.65 -4.83
CA ILE A 95 -4.71 -14.39 -3.74
C ILE A 95 -5.79 -14.78 -2.74
N THR A 96 -5.90 -16.08 -2.43
CA THR A 96 -6.81 -16.61 -1.40
C THR A 96 -6.09 -16.89 -0.09
N ASP A 97 -4.79 -17.18 -0.15
CA ASP A 97 -3.94 -17.40 1.00
C ASP A 97 -2.47 -17.17 0.62
N HIS A 98 -1.57 -17.06 1.60
CA HIS A 98 -0.15 -16.83 1.38
C HIS A 98 0.73 -17.42 2.50
N ILE A 99 1.99 -17.66 2.18
CA ILE A 99 3.01 -18.04 3.15
C ILE A 99 3.97 -16.86 3.31
N ASN A 100 4.17 -16.41 4.54
CA ASN A 100 5.08 -15.31 4.85
C ASN A 100 6.46 -15.84 5.22
N TYR A 101 7.46 -15.51 4.41
CA TYR A 101 8.88 -15.81 4.67
C TYR A 101 9.69 -14.59 5.13
N PHE A 102 9.06 -13.47 5.44
CA PHE A 102 9.78 -12.32 5.98
C PHE A 102 10.35 -12.61 7.37
N PRO A 103 11.57 -12.12 7.69
CA PRO A 103 12.21 -12.35 8.98
C PRO A 103 11.54 -11.58 10.12
N GLU A 104 10.71 -10.58 9.78
CA GLU A 104 9.98 -9.75 10.73
C GLU A 104 8.47 -9.91 10.54
N HIS A 105 7.73 -9.69 11.64
CA HIS A 105 6.28 -9.67 11.62
C HIS A 105 5.76 -8.35 12.20
N PRO A 106 4.93 -7.58 11.49
CA PRO A 106 4.49 -6.25 11.94
C PRO A 106 3.57 -6.28 13.16
N LEU A 107 2.97 -7.43 13.46
CA LEU A 107 2.11 -7.63 14.63
C LEU A 107 2.88 -8.09 15.87
N ARG A 108 4.21 -8.27 15.77
CA ARG A 108 5.03 -8.62 16.94
C ARG A 108 5.14 -7.43 17.89
N GLY A 109 4.80 -7.62 19.14
CA GLY A 109 4.89 -6.60 20.20
C GLY A 109 3.61 -6.50 21.01
N LYS A 110 3.39 -5.33 21.64
CA LYS A 110 2.18 -5.06 22.41
C LYS A 110 0.95 -5.14 21.50
N ASN A 111 -0.07 -5.87 21.94
CA ASN A 111 -1.34 -5.91 21.23
C ASN A 111 -1.98 -4.51 21.20
N ILE A 112 -2.37 -4.09 20.02
CA ILE A 112 -3.12 -2.84 19.79
C ILE A 112 -4.48 -3.27 19.27
N PRO A 113 -5.56 -3.01 20.04
CA PRO A 113 -6.91 -3.45 19.69
C PRO A 113 -7.43 -2.83 18.39
#